data_2e726dc8aeb115127bee4a335dd3d57f
#
_entry.id   2e726dc8aeb115127bee4a335dd3d57f
#
_cell.length_a   1.000
_cell.length_b   1.000
_cell.length_c   1.000
_cell.angle_alpha   90.00
_cell.angle_beta   90.00
_cell.angle_gamma   90.00
#
_symmetry.space_group_name_H-M   'P 1'
#
loop_
_entity.id
_entity.type
_entity.pdbx_description
1 polymer ?
#
loop_
_entity_poly.entity_id
_entity_poly.type
_entity_poly.pdbx_seq_one_letter_code
_entity_poly.pdbx_strand_id
1 'polypeptide(L)'
;MSNKEIQKNIIGQSRVADICPYCQSKNFVKRGTRRNRYQKVQLYLCRNEECGRTFTAQDVKGKHFPLNVVIEAMSYYNLGFSLEETCRIIGNKFNVAPEAATLSEWINEYKGLCRYERLRPYATKMYKPKDTVEVVTMAHRQLYRFRYHRAKTTLMLTEFGNRNLRRLQEYLDAVSSETPHQYFQDGERMSDVRSKFSIADMIVKSKTNYANRLAAFVLQTVPENKARHEALQRFFIANDSCTVATEVPVYIRKEDIEHLENVLKFKVLGEEGLV
;
A
#
# COMPACT_ATOMS: atom_id res chain seq x y z
N MET A 1 10.34 -10.84 21.86
CA MET A 1 9.05 -10.15 22.06
C MET A 1 7.93 -11.06 21.57
N SER A 2 6.95 -11.35 22.41
CA SER A 2 5.85 -12.25 22.05
C SER A 2 4.87 -11.54 21.10
N ASN A 3 4.20 -12.31 20.22
CA ASN A 3 3.18 -11.79 19.32
C ASN A 3 2.07 -10.97 20.02
N LYS A 4 1.86 -11.20 21.32
CA LYS A 4 0.89 -10.46 22.13
C LYS A 4 1.35 -9.02 22.50
N GLU A 5 2.65 -8.78 22.61
CA GLU A 5 3.19 -7.44 22.88
C GLU A 5 3.21 -6.58 21.64
N ILE A 6 3.47 -7.17 20.47
CA ILE A 6 3.38 -6.48 19.17
C ILE A 6 1.93 -6.07 18.89
N GLN A 7 0.94 -6.89 19.22
CA GLN A 7 -0.48 -6.57 19.02
C GLN A 7 -1.00 -5.47 19.97
N LYS A 8 -0.51 -5.36 21.20
CA LYS A 8 -0.94 -4.30 22.14
C LYS A 8 -0.52 -2.90 21.68
N ASN A 9 0.60 -2.78 20.97
CA ASN A 9 1.11 -1.47 20.51
C ASN A 9 0.45 -0.95 19.23
N ILE A 10 -0.29 -1.78 18.48
CA ILE A 10 -0.91 -1.38 17.21
C ILE A 10 -2.28 -0.71 17.40
N ILE A 11 -2.96 -0.97 18.52
CA ILE A 11 -4.35 -0.52 18.74
C ILE A 11 -4.44 0.91 19.33
N GLY A 12 -3.37 1.63 19.54
CA GLY A 12 -3.46 2.82 20.39
C GLY A 12 -2.71 4.08 20.01
N GLN A 13 -1.93 4.11 18.97
CA GLN A 13 -1.19 5.33 18.62
C GLN A 13 -1.99 6.21 17.65
N SER A 14 -2.72 7.19 18.20
CA SER A 14 -3.34 8.22 17.38
C SER A 14 -2.28 9.12 16.77
N ARG A 15 -2.30 9.26 15.44
CA ARG A 15 -1.52 10.28 14.73
C ARG A 15 -1.81 11.66 15.34
N VAL A 16 -0.81 12.53 15.40
CA VAL A 16 -1.02 13.93 15.74
C VAL A 16 -1.71 14.61 14.55
N ALA A 17 -2.69 15.45 14.82
CA ALA A 17 -3.32 16.24 13.77
C ALA A 17 -2.35 17.31 13.25
N ASP A 18 -2.34 17.52 11.95
CA ASP A 18 -1.54 18.54 11.29
C ASP A 18 -2.38 19.80 10.96
N ILE A 19 -3.65 19.57 10.61
CA ILE A 19 -4.61 20.61 10.22
C ILE A 19 -6.03 20.23 10.66
N CYS A 20 -6.92 21.22 10.79
CA CYS A 20 -8.34 21.00 10.97
C CYS A 20 -8.97 20.48 9.65
N PRO A 21 -9.66 19.32 9.63
CA PRO A 21 -10.22 18.77 8.41
C PRO A 21 -11.41 19.57 7.86
N TYR A 22 -11.95 20.51 8.63
CA TYR A 22 -13.11 21.32 8.23
C TYR A 22 -12.75 22.64 7.56
N CYS A 23 -11.74 23.35 8.10
CA CYS A 23 -11.35 24.68 7.62
C CYS A 23 -9.86 24.76 7.26
N GLN A 24 -9.13 23.65 7.34
CA GLN A 24 -7.69 23.55 7.05
C GLN A 24 -6.77 24.44 7.92
N SER A 25 -7.32 25.06 8.96
CA SER A 25 -6.53 25.86 9.90
C SER A 25 -5.56 24.98 10.69
N LYS A 26 -4.35 25.50 10.94
CA LYS A 26 -3.37 24.91 11.87
C LYS A 26 -3.60 25.34 13.31
N ASN A 27 -4.50 26.29 13.56
CA ASN A 27 -4.82 26.79 14.88
C ASN A 27 -5.85 25.90 15.56
N PHE A 28 -5.39 24.90 16.31
CA PHE A 28 -6.22 24.00 17.11
C PHE A 28 -5.46 23.54 18.36
N VAL A 29 -6.22 23.06 19.34
CA VAL A 29 -5.69 22.57 20.61
C VAL A 29 -6.21 21.18 20.93
N LYS A 30 -5.49 20.42 21.75
CA LYS A 30 -5.98 19.15 22.30
C LYS A 30 -7.13 19.44 23.28
N ARG A 31 -8.26 18.74 23.12
CA ARG A 31 -9.46 18.88 23.96
C ARG A 31 -9.68 17.67 24.87
N GLY A 32 -8.69 16.83 25.10
CA GLY A 32 -8.84 15.60 25.85
C GLY A 32 -8.98 14.38 24.93
N THR A 33 -9.42 13.28 25.50
CA THR A 33 -9.53 12.01 24.78
C THR A 33 -10.94 11.45 24.89
N ARG A 34 -11.39 10.81 23.82
CA ARG A 34 -12.63 10.03 23.79
C ARG A 34 -12.30 8.56 23.77
N ARG A 35 -12.88 7.77 24.65
CA ARG A 35 -12.82 6.32 24.61
C ARG A 35 -14.09 5.78 23.97
N ASN A 36 -13.92 4.96 22.94
CA ASN A 36 -14.98 4.14 22.39
C ASN A 36 -14.71 2.66 22.72
N ARG A 37 -15.53 1.73 22.21
CA ARG A 37 -15.43 0.29 22.54
C ARG A 37 -14.03 -0.30 22.27
N TYR A 38 -13.35 0.13 21.20
CA TYR A 38 -12.13 -0.52 20.73
C TYR A 38 -10.88 0.37 20.79
N GLN A 39 -11.03 1.68 21.00
CA GLN A 39 -9.89 2.60 20.98
C GLN A 39 -10.12 3.86 21.83
N LYS A 40 -9.01 4.47 22.22
CA LYS A 40 -8.98 5.81 22.81
C LYS A 40 -8.41 6.77 21.76
N VAL A 41 -9.17 7.79 21.39
CA VAL A 41 -8.79 8.76 20.36
C VAL A 41 -8.57 10.13 20.97
N GLN A 42 -7.53 10.85 20.50
CA GLN A 42 -7.29 12.24 20.86
C GLN A 42 -8.31 13.13 20.14
N LEU A 43 -8.99 13.97 20.90
CA LEU A 43 -9.85 15.02 20.37
C LEU A 43 -9.07 16.32 20.25
N TYR A 44 -9.35 17.06 19.21
CA TYR A 44 -8.85 18.40 18.94
C TYR A 44 -10.03 19.37 18.81
N LEU A 45 -9.81 20.63 19.22
CA LEU A 45 -10.76 21.73 19.03
C LEU A 45 -10.11 22.77 18.12
N CYS A 46 -10.74 23.06 16.98
CA CYS A 46 -10.32 24.15 16.13
C CYS A 46 -10.56 25.49 16.81
N ARG A 47 -9.53 26.34 16.80
CA ARG A 47 -9.55 27.70 17.40
C ARG A 47 -9.87 28.78 16.36
N ASN A 48 -10.07 28.42 15.10
CA ASN A 48 -10.59 29.34 14.10
C ASN A 48 -12.03 29.72 14.50
N GLU A 49 -12.33 31.00 14.66
CA GLU A 49 -13.61 31.55 15.10
C GLU A 49 -14.77 31.11 14.20
N GLU A 50 -14.54 31.03 12.88
CA GLU A 50 -15.52 30.60 11.91
C GLU A 50 -15.77 29.06 11.91
N CYS A 51 -14.90 28.29 12.59
CA CYS A 51 -14.99 26.84 12.59
C CYS A 51 -15.43 26.26 13.93
N GLY A 52 -14.70 26.46 15.00
CA GLY A 52 -14.99 26.00 16.36
C GLY A 52 -15.25 24.49 16.54
N ARG A 53 -14.99 23.67 15.52
CA ARG A 53 -15.38 22.24 15.48
C ARG A 53 -14.39 21.37 16.21
N THR A 54 -14.93 20.30 16.83
CA THR A 54 -14.11 19.21 17.39
C THR A 54 -13.87 18.13 16.34
N PHE A 55 -12.63 17.61 16.28
CA PHE A 55 -12.24 16.58 15.31
C PHE A 55 -11.19 15.62 15.88
N THR A 56 -10.90 14.57 15.14
CA THR A 56 -9.82 13.60 15.40
C THR A 56 -8.80 13.63 14.27
N ALA A 57 -7.58 13.16 14.53
CA ALA A 57 -6.53 13.11 13.51
C ALA A 57 -6.75 12.01 12.44
N GLN A 58 -7.63 11.06 12.70
CA GLN A 58 -7.96 9.96 11.78
C GLN A 58 -9.37 10.15 11.21
N ASP A 59 -9.58 9.66 9.99
CA ASP A 59 -10.90 9.62 9.36
C ASP A 59 -11.76 8.49 9.94
N VAL A 60 -12.16 8.68 11.20
CA VAL A 60 -12.94 7.70 11.97
C VAL A 60 -14.27 8.28 12.47
N LYS A 61 -14.72 9.39 11.88
CA LYS A 61 -15.99 10.02 12.29
C LYS A 61 -17.15 9.03 12.19
N GLY A 62 -17.86 8.82 13.30
CA GLY A 62 -18.99 7.89 13.37
C GLY A 62 -18.60 6.40 13.46
N LYS A 63 -17.29 6.05 13.44
CA LYS A 63 -16.86 4.66 13.49
C LYS A 63 -16.49 4.22 14.91
N HIS A 64 -16.92 3.02 15.27
CA HIS A 64 -16.53 2.37 16.52
C HIS A 64 -15.19 1.64 16.40
N PHE A 65 -14.86 1.17 15.19
CA PHE A 65 -13.65 0.42 14.90
C PHE A 65 -12.48 1.34 14.54
N PRO A 66 -11.25 0.97 14.94
CA PRO A 66 -10.04 1.67 14.50
C PRO A 66 -9.87 1.65 12.98
N LEU A 67 -9.30 2.71 12.41
CA LEU A 67 -9.14 2.82 10.95
C LEU A 67 -8.26 1.70 10.36
N ASN A 68 -7.24 1.22 11.08
CA ASN A 68 -6.43 0.08 10.64
C ASN A 68 -7.25 -1.21 10.49
N VAL A 69 -8.26 -1.42 11.36
CA VAL A 69 -9.20 -2.55 11.25
C VAL A 69 -10.02 -2.43 9.97
N VAL A 70 -10.55 -1.23 9.69
CA VAL A 70 -11.33 -0.93 8.48
C VAL A 70 -10.50 -1.19 7.22
N ILE A 71 -9.27 -0.67 7.17
CA ILE A 71 -8.34 -0.81 6.03
C ILE A 71 -7.98 -2.28 5.78
N GLU A 72 -7.65 -3.03 6.83
CA GLU A 72 -7.32 -4.45 6.70
C GLU A 72 -8.55 -5.26 6.27
N ALA A 73 -9.73 -4.97 6.79
CA ALA A 73 -10.95 -5.66 6.39
C ALA A 73 -11.26 -5.44 4.90
N MET A 74 -11.17 -4.20 4.41
CA MET A 74 -11.32 -3.92 2.98
C MET A 74 -10.28 -4.66 2.13
N SER A 75 -9.03 -4.75 2.60
CA SER A 75 -7.98 -5.45 1.88
C SER A 75 -8.27 -6.95 1.74
N TYR A 76 -8.70 -7.63 2.82
CA TYR A 76 -9.09 -9.04 2.75
C TYR A 76 -10.29 -9.26 1.83
N TYR A 77 -11.32 -8.43 1.95
CA TYR A 77 -12.48 -8.51 1.06
C TYR A 77 -12.08 -8.35 -0.41
N ASN A 78 -11.27 -7.35 -0.73
CA ASN A 78 -10.81 -7.10 -2.09
C ASN A 78 -9.94 -8.24 -2.64
N LEU A 79 -9.17 -8.92 -1.81
CA LEU A 79 -8.42 -10.12 -2.20
C LEU A 79 -9.32 -11.33 -2.50
N GLY A 80 -10.62 -11.24 -2.27
CA GLY A 80 -11.60 -12.24 -2.70
C GLY A 80 -12.30 -13.00 -1.57
N PHE A 81 -11.96 -12.80 -0.30
CA PHE A 81 -12.66 -13.42 0.82
C PHE A 81 -14.12 -12.94 0.88
N SER A 82 -15.04 -13.78 1.36
CA SER A 82 -16.42 -13.36 1.62
C SER A 82 -16.49 -12.34 2.75
N LEU A 83 -17.64 -11.69 2.93
CA LEU A 83 -17.85 -10.76 4.05
C LEU A 83 -17.67 -11.48 5.40
N GLU A 84 -18.24 -12.66 5.54
CA GLU A 84 -18.21 -13.47 6.76
C GLU A 84 -16.80 -13.98 7.07
N GLU A 85 -16.08 -14.49 6.06
CA GLU A 85 -14.69 -14.92 6.20
C GLU A 85 -13.80 -13.75 6.59
N THR A 86 -13.98 -12.59 5.95
CA THR A 86 -13.24 -11.38 6.28
C THR A 86 -13.49 -10.96 7.72
N CYS A 87 -14.75 -10.93 8.17
CA CYS A 87 -15.09 -10.60 9.56
C CYS A 87 -14.43 -11.56 10.54
N ARG A 88 -14.40 -12.86 10.24
CA ARG A 88 -13.72 -13.87 11.06
C ARG A 88 -12.20 -13.65 11.12
N ILE A 89 -11.55 -13.41 9.98
CA ILE A 89 -10.10 -13.13 9.90
C ILE A 89 -9.76 -11.89 10.73
N ILE A 90 -10.51 -10.81 10.54
CA ILE A 90 -10.31 -9.55 11.25
C ILE A 90 -10.59 -9.70 12.74
N GLY A 91 -11.61 -10.46 13.11
CA GLY A 91 -11.94 -10.78 14.49
C GLY A 91 -10.77 -11.46 15.21
N ASN A 92 -10.21 -12.47 14.60
CA ASN A 92 -9.06 -13.20 15.14
C ASN A 92 -7.78 -12.33 15.20
N LYS A 93 -7.57 -11.50 14.18
CA LYS A 93 -6.35 -10.67 14.08
C LYS A 93 -6.32 -9.52 15.08
N PHE A 94 -7.45 -8.87 15.31
CA PHE A 94 -7.54 -7.63 16.11
C PHE A 94 -8.34 -7.75 17.40
N ASN A 95 -8.86 -8.94 17.69
CA ASN A 95 -9.76 -9.19 18.83
C ASN A 95 -10.96 -8.21 18.83
N VAL A 96 -11.62 -8.10 17.68
CA VAL A 96 -12.82 -7.29 17.44
C VAL A 96 -13.91 -8.16 16.81
N ALA A 97 -15.16 -7.68 16.80
CA ALA A 97 -16.28 -8.41 16.21
C ALA A 97 -17.03 -7.49 15.21
N PRO A 98 -16.50 -7.27 14.00
CA PRO A 98 -17.27 -6.58 12.97
C PRO A 98 -18.32 -7.54 12.40
N GLU A 99 -19.48 -6.99 12.06
CA GLU A 99 -20.53 -7.70 11.35
C GLU A 99 -20.39 -7.52 9.83
N ALA A 100 -20.93 -8.45 9.05
CA ALA A 100 -20.90 -8.38 7.59
C ALA A 100 -21.55 -7.10 7.04
N ALA A 101 -22.64 -6.64 7.66
CA ALA A 101 -23.31 -5.39 7.31
C ALA A 101 -22.37 -4.18 7.51
N THR A 102 -21.66 -4.13 8.64
CA THR A 102 -20.68 -3.07 8.92
C THR A 102 -19.53 -3.06 7.91
N LEU A 103 -19.02 -4.23 7.53
CA LEU A 103 -18.00 -4.32 6.50
C LEU A 103 -18.53 -3.85 5.14
N SER A 104 -19.74 -4.22 4.77
CA SER A 104 -20.40 -3.75 3.54
C SER A 104 -20.55 -2.22 3.50
N GLU A 105 -20.90 -1.60 4.63
CA GLU A 105 -20.93 -0.14 4.75
C GLU A 105 -19.54 0.48 4.51
N TRP A 106 -18.48 -0.07 5.08
CA TRP A 106 -17.12 0.43 4.83
C TRP A 106 -16.70 0.32 3.36
N ILE A 107 -17.00 -0.82 2.72
CA ILE A 107 -16.71 -1.02 1.30
C ILE A 107 -17.45 0.04 0.46
N ASN A 108 -18.73 0.27 0.72
CA ASN A 108 -19.52 1.28 0.02
C ASN A 108 -19.02 2.71 0.26
N GLU A 109 -18.60 3.03 1.47
CA GLU A 109 -18.06 4.36 1.82
C GLU A 109 -16.75 4.64 1.07
N TYR A 110 -15.85 3.65 1.00
CA TYR A 110 -14.52 3.84 0.44
C TYR A 110 -14.35 3.37 -1.01
N LYS A 111 -15.39 2.84 -1.68
CA LYS A 111 -15.30 2.37 -3.08
C LYS A 111 -14.81 3.43 -4.07
N GLY A 112 -15.09 4.70 -3.83
CA GLY A 112 -14.60 5.81 -4.65
C GLY A 112 -13.09 6.03 -4.52
N LEU A 113 -12.50 5.58 -3.41
CA LEU A 113 -11.06 5.63 -3.13
C LEU A 113 -10.42 4.27 -3.41
N CYS A 114 -11.00 3.18 -2.92
CA CYS A 114 -10.50 1.81 -3.10
C CYS A 114 -11.12 1.16 -4.35
N ARG A 115 -10.70 1.61 -5.52
CA ARG A 115 -11.35 1.31 -6.82
C ARG A 115 -11.23 -0.14 -7.29
N TYR A 116 -10.47 -0.99 -6.61
CA TYR A 116 -10.34 -2.39 -6.99
C TYR A 116 -11.65 -3.17 -6.83
N GLU A 117 -12.56 -2.72 -6.00
CA GLU A 117 -13.88 -3.34 -5.82
C GLU A 117 -14.59 -3.61 -7.17
N ARG A 118 -14.42 -2.73 -8.15
CA ARG A 118 -14.97 -2.91 -9.51
C ARG A 118 -14.41 -4.14 -10.25
N LEU A 119 -13.19 -4.56 -9.97
CA LEU A 119 -12.52 -5.71 -10.62
C LEU A 119 -12.77 -7.01 -9.85
N ARG A 120 -13.10 -6.92 -8.57
CA ARG A 120 -13.28 -8.07 -7.69
C ARG A 120 -14.24 -9.14 -8.22
N PRO A 121 -15.42 -8.83 -8.79
CA PRO A 121 -16.36 -9.83 -9.30
C PRO A 121 -15.77 -10.72 -10.42
N TYR A 122 -14.81 -10.20 -11.14
CA TYR A 122 -14.10 -10.95 -12.19
C TYR A 122 -12.92 -11.73 -11.59
N ALA A 123 -12.15 -11.12 -10.72
CA ALA A 123 -10.99 -11.72 -10.08
C ALA A 123 -11.35 -12.97 -9.27
N THR A 124 -12.45 -12.95 -8.53
CA THR A 124 -12.92 -14.08 -7.71
C THR A 124 -13.40 -15.28 -8.53
N LYS A 125 -13.69 -15.10 -9.83
CA LYS A 125 -13.97 -16.19 -10.77
C LYS A 125 -12.70 -16.86 -11.29
N MET A 126 -11.58 -16.15 -11.28
CA MET A 126 -10.30 -16.62 -11.83
C MET A 126 -9.43 -17.27 -10.75
N TYR A 127 -9.40 -16.72 -9.56
CA TYR A 127 -8.50 -17.14 -8.49
C TYR A 127 -9.21 -17.23 -7.14
N LYS A 128 -8.78 -18.20 -6.34
CA LYS A 128 -9.15 -18.24 -4.91
C LYS A 128 -8.45 -17.09 -4.16
N PRO A 129 -9.00 -16.63 -3.04
CA PRO A 129 -8.41 -15.49 -2.29
C PRO A 129 -6.92 -15.62 -1.98
N LYS A 130 -6.46 -16.83 -1.65
CA LYS A 130 -5.06 -17.11 -1.32
C LYS A 130 -4.12 -17.06 -2.51
N ASP A 131 -4.65 -17.27 -3.71
CA ASP A 131 -3.89 -17.36 -4.96
C ASP A 131 -3.95 -16.06 -5.78
N THR A 132 -4.75 -15.09 -5.31
CA THR A 132 -4.95 -13.80 -5.99
C THR A 132 -3.68 -12.97 -6.04
N VAL A 133 -2.92 -12.93 -4.93
CA VAL A 133 -1.62 -12.25 -4.83
C VAL A 133 -0.56 -13.27 -4.46
N GLU A 134 0.40 -13.43 -5.35
CA GLU A 134 1.63 -14.16 -5.05
C GLU A 134 2.56 -13.28 -4.21
N VAL A 135 3.17 -13.88 -3.20
CA VAL A 135 4.16 -13.20 -2.35
C VAL A 135 5.40 -14.05 -2.27
N VAL A 136 6.50 -13.53 -2.76
CA VAL A 136 7.83 -14.16 -2.68
C VAL A 136 8.73 -13.29 -1.82
N THR A 137 9.34 -13.89 -0.80
CA THR A 137 10.31 -13.20 0.05
C THR A 137 11.70 -13.57 -0.39
N MET A 138 12.47 -12.59 -0.80
CA MET A 138 13.89 -12.73 -1.16
C MET A 138 14.74 -12.11 -0.05
N ALA A 139 15.65 -12.90 0.52
CA ALA A 139 16.50 -12.49 1.64
C ALA A 139 17.95 -12.34 1.16
N HIS A 140 18.41 -11.11 0.97
CA HIS A 140 19.78 -10.76 0.66
C HIS A 140 20.14 -9.53 1.48
N ARG A 141 21.01 -9.64 2.49
CA ARG A 141 21.30 -8.54 3.43
C ARG A 141 20.06 -7.76 3.92
N GLN A 142 19.03 -7.67 3.06
CA GLN A 142 17.72 -7.07 3.34
C GLN A 142 16.60 -7.99 2.81
N LEU A 143 15.41 -7.83 3.38
CA LEU A 143 14.23 -8.56 2.96
C LEU A 143 13.49 -7.75 1.90
N TYR A 144 13.35 -8.33 0.72
CA TYR A 144 12.46 -7.86 -0.34
C TYR A 144 11.25 -8.76 -0.40
N ARG A 145 10.09 -8.16 -0.58
CA ARG A 145 8.83 -8.90 -0.70
C ARG A 145 8.17 -8.56 -2.01
N PHE A 146 8.59 -9.24 -3.06
CA PHE A 146 7.89 -9.20 -4.33
C PHE A 146 6.46 -9.66 -4.13
N ARG A 147 5.49 -8.84 -4.58
CA ARG A 147 4.06 -9.16 -4.59
C ARG A 147 3.53 -8.97 -5.98
N TYR A 148 2.77 -9.94 -6.44
CA TYR A 148 2.22 -9.94 -7.78
C TYR A 148 0.73 -10.28 -7.75
N HIS A 149 -0.11 -9.36 -8.19
CA HIS A 149 -1.55 -9.51 -8.23
C HIS A 149 -1.99 -10.10 -9.58
N ARG A 150 -2.02 -11.41 -9.70
CA ARG A 150 -2.29 -12.16 -10.93
C ARG A 150 -3.60 -11.76 -11.61
N ALA A 151 -4.71 -11.76 -10.87
CA ALA A 151 -6.03 -11.42 -11.44
C ALA A 151 -6.07 -9.99 -12.00
N LYS A 152 -5.49 -9.03 -11.29
CA LYS A 152 -5.47 -7.63 -11.72
C LYS A 152 -4.67 -7.47 -13.02
N THR A 153 -3.53 -8.11 -13.11
CA THR A 153 -2.68 -8.09 -14.32
C THR A 153 -3.43 -8.64 -15.51
N THR A 154 -4.03 -9.83 -15.36
CA THR A 154 -4.80 -10.45 -16.45
C THR A 154 -5.96 -9.57 -16.90
N LEU A 155 -6.73 -9.00 -15.97
CA LEU A 155 -7.87 -8.13 -16.31
C LEU A 155 -7.42 -6.83 -17.00
N MET A 156 -6.33 -6.21 -16.54
CA MET A 156 -5.79 -5.00 -17.17
C MET A 156 -5.25 -5.27 -18.57
N LEU A 157 -4.54 -6.38 -18.78
CA LEU A 157 -4.05 -6.75 -20.11
C LEU A 157 -5.19 -7.03 -21.09
N THR A 158 -6.28 -7.64 -20.61
CA THR A 158 -7.48 -7.87 -21.40
C THR A 158 -8.18 -6.55 -21.75
N GLU A 159 -8.30 -5.64 -20.79
CA GLU A 159 -8.96 -4.34 -20.98
C GLU A 159 -8.21 -3.45 -21.98
N PHE A 160 -6.88 -3.38 -21.87
CA PHE A 160 -6.08 -2.48 -22.70
C PHE A 160 -5.67 -3.08 -24.06
N GLY A 161 -5.76 -4.41 -24.23
CA GLY A 161 -5.46 -5.11 -25.48
C GLY A 161 -4.06 -4.86 -26.07
N ASN A 162 -3.15 -4.30 -25.29
CA ASN A 162 -1.81 -3.92 -25.74
C ASN A 162 -0.86 -5.12 -25.69
N ARG A 163 -0.43 -5.61 -26.86
CA ARG A 163 0.49 -6.75 -26.97
C ARG A 163 1.83 -6.54 -26.26
N ASN A 164 2.30 -5.31 -26.13
CA ASN A 164 3.56 -5.02 -25.42
C ASN A 164 3.47 -5.30 -23.92
N LEU A 165 2.28 -5.24 -23.32
CA LEU A 165 2.08 -5.56 -21.92
C LEU A 165 2.12 -7.07 -21.63
N ARG A 166 2.02 -7.94 -22.65
CA ARG A 166 2.20 -9.38 -22.47
C ARG A 166 3.61 -9.71 -21.97
N ARG A 167 4.64 -9.03 -22.47
CA ARG A 167 6.02 -9.20 -22.01
C ARG A 167 6.19 -8.86 -20.53
N LEU A 168 5.47 -7.84 -20.06
CA LEU A 168 5.45 -7.51 -18.64
C LEU A 168 4.82 -8.65 -17.81
N GLN A 169 3.75 -9.25 -18.30
CA GLN A 169 3.13 -10.40 -17.62
C GLN A 169 4.10 -11.59 -17.57
N GLU A 170 4.70 -11.95 -18.70
CA GLU A 170 5.67 -13.03 -18.81
C GLU A 170 6.84 -12.82 -17.83
N TYR A 171 7.34 -11.57 -17.74
CA TYR A 171 8.39 -11.21 -16.80
C TYR A 171 7.92 -11.37 -15.33
N LEU A 172 6.74 -10.86 -14.98
CA LEU A 172 6.21 -10.96 -13.62
C LEU A 172 5.93 -12.42 -13.21
N ASP A 173 5.47 -13.25 -14.14
CA ASP A 173 5.24 -14.68 -13.91
C ASP A 173 6.56 -15.45 -13.68
N ALA A 174 7.67 -14.99 -14.27
CA ALA A 174 9.00 -15.61 -14.15
C ALA A 174 9.78 -15.15 -12.91
N VAL A 175 9.44 -14.04 -12.28
CA VAL A 175 10.24 -13.44 -11.18
C VAL A 175 10.53 -14.42 -10.06
N SER A 176 9.57 -15.25 -9.68
CA SER A 176 9.74 -16.19 -8.56
C SER A 176 10.69 -17.35 -8.85
N SER A 177 10.86 -17.72 -10.12
CA SER A 177 11.64 -18.88 -10.55
C SER A 177 12.99 -18.52 -11.19
N GLU A 178 13.09 -17.33 -11.80
CA GLU A 178 14.22 -16.98 -12.67
C GLU A 178 15.08 -15.80 -12.18
N THR A 179 14.66 -15.13 -11.09
CA THR A 179 15.46 -14.00 -10.58
C THR A 179 16.84 -14.47 -10.13
N PRO A 180 17.93 -13.97 -10.74
CA PRO A 180 19.27 -14.39 -10.38
C PRO A 180 19.68 -13.78 -9.04
N HIS A 181 19.75 -14.63 -8.03
CA HIS A 181 20.00 -14.22 -6.66
C HIS A 181 21.39 -13.63 -6.42
N GLN A 182 22.41 -13.98 -7.25
CA GLN A 182 23.76 -13.47 -7.14
C GLN A 182 23.83 -11.94 -7.25
N TYR A 183 23.00 -11.33 -8.07
CA TYR A 183 23.00 -9.87 -8.25
C TYR A 183 22.55 -9.08 -7.03
N PHE A 184 21.90 -9.74 -6.06
CA PHE A 184 21.52 -9.10 -4.81
C PHE A 184 22.59 -9.13 -3.72
N GLN A 185 23.70 -9.84 -3.94
CA GLN A 185 24.69 -10.07 -2.89
C GLN A 185 25.79 -9.01 -2.86
N ASP A 186 26.23 -8.49 -4.00
CA ASP A 186 27.49 -7.75 -4.14
C ASP A 186 27.33 -6.28 -4.60
N GLY A 187 26.13 -5.85 -4.96
CA GLY A 187 25.88 -4.50 -5.48
C GLY A 187 25.63 -3.45 -4.38
N GLU A 188 26.14 -2.24 -4.58
CA GLU A 188 25.68 -1.06 -3.86
C GLU A 188 24.22 -0.77 -4.25
N ARG A 189 23.41 -0.39 -3.28
CA ARG A 189 22.04 0.00 -3.57
C ARG A 189 22.01 1.33 -4.30
N MET A 190 21.18 1.43 -5.34
CA MET A 190 20.92 2.72 -5.99
C MET A 190 20.37 3.77 -5.00
N SER A 191 19.65 3.35 -3.97
CA SER A 191 19.21 4.24 -2.88
C SER A 191 20.36 4.78 -2.00
N ASP A 192 21.48 4.07 -1.97
CA ASP A 192 22.65 4.44 -1.16
C ASP A 192 23.67 5.23 -1.97
N VAL A 193 23.57 5.19 -3.30
CA VAL A 193 24.36 6.02 -4.21
C VAL A 193 23.92 7.48 -4.09
N ARG A 194 24.85 8.37 -3.77
CA ARG A 194 24.56 9.80 -3.73
C ARG A 194 24.11 10.27 -5.09
N SER A 195 22.88 10.80 -5.15
CA SER A 195 22.36 11.41 -6.36
C SER A 195 23.32 12.48 -6.88
N LYS A 196 23.69 12.41 -8.17
CA LYS A 196 24.45 13.45 -8.85
C LYS A 196 23.62 14.71 -9.13
N PHE A 197 22.31 14.66 -8.86
CA PHE A 197 21.42 15.80 -9.05
C PHE A 197 21.48 16.72 -7.83
N SER A 198 21.71 18.01 -8.08
CA SER A 198 21.57 19.02 -7.03
C SER A 198 20.08 19.18 -6.68
N ILE A 199 19.74 19.10 -5.40
CA ILE A 199 18.38 19.37 -4.91
C ILE A 199 17.97 20.81 -5.24
N ALA A 200 18.92 21.73 -5.34
CA ALA A 200 18.68 23.13 -5.69
C ALA A 200 18.12 23.31 -7.12
N ASP A 201 18.40 22.36 -8.03
CA ASP A 201 17.93 22.39 -9.42
C ASP A 201 16.55 21.72 -9.60
N MET A 202 15.98 21.19 -8.53
CA MET A 202 14.69 20.50 -8.56
C MET A 202 13.55 21.45 -8.23
N ILE A 203 12.67 21.69 -9.21
CA ILE A 203 11.41 22.39 -8.96
C ILE A 203 10.41 21.38 -8.42
N VAL A 204 10.21 21.34 -7.11
CA VAL A 204 9.22 20.49 -6.47
C VAL A 204 7.85 21.17 -6.54
N LYS A 205 6.94 20.61 -7.34
CA LYS A 205 5.53 21.03 -7.38
C LYS A 205 4.68 20.04 -6.59
N SER A 206 3.97 20.54 -5.57
CA SER A 206 2.96 19.73 -4.89
C SER A 206 1.79 19.49 -5.85
N LYS A 207 1.41 18.21 -6.04
CA LYS A 207 0.28 17.81 -6.86
C LYS A 207 -0.54 16.76 -6.14
N THR A 208 -1.84 17.01 -6.02
CA THR A 208 -2.77 16.02 -5.49
C THR A 208 -3.28 15.15 -6.63
N ASN A 209 -3.07 13.86 -6.52
CA ASN A 209 -3.59 12.86 -7.44
C ASN A 209 -4.23 11.69 -6.68
N TYR A 210 -4.75 10.71 -7.41
CA TYR A 210 -5.39 9.54 -6.82
C TYR A 210 -4.46 8.74 -5.91
N ALA A 211 -3.23 8.46 -6.34
CA ALA A 211 -2.25 7.72 -5.56
C ALA A 211 -1.90 8.44 -4.24
N ASN A 212 -1.71 9.76 -4.28
CA ASN A 212 -1.44 10.55 -3.08
C ASN A 212 -2.61 10.50 -2.08
N ARG A 213 -3.85 10.50 -2.56
CA ARG A 213 -5.05 10.38 -1.71
C ARG A 213 -5.12 9.01 -1.05
N LEU A 214 -4.84 7.95 -1.80
CA LEU A 214 -4.76 6.59 -1.28
C LEU A 214 -3.66 6.45 -0.22
N ALA A 215 -2.46 6.96 -0.52
CA ALA A 215 -1.34 6.96 0.41
C ALA A 215 -1.67 7.72 1.71
N ALA A 216 -2.24 8.92 1.59
CA ALA A 216 -2.65 9.71 2.74
C ALA A 216 -3.68 8.96 3.61
N PHE A 217 -4.59 8.20 3.00
CA PHE A 217 -5.58 7.42 3.72
C PHE A 217 -4.95 6.29 4.55
N VAL A 218 -4.11 5.46 3.94
CA VAL A 218 -3.50 4.33 4.67
C VAL A 218 -2.47 4.79 5.69
N LEU A 219 -1.70 5.84 5.40
CA LEU A 219 -0.65 6.34 6.28
C LEU A 219 -1.18 6.95 7.59
N GLN A 220 -2.46 7.27 7.67
CA GLN A 220 -3.09 7.65 8.95
C GLN A 220 -2.99 6.56 10.01
N THR A 221 -2.85 5.31 9.62
CA THR A 221 -2.77 4.15 10.53
C THR A 221 -1.35 3.70 10.82
N VAL A 222 -0.33 4.33 10.22
CA VAL A 222 1.05 3.91 10.29
C VAL A 222 1.92 4.99 10.93
N PRO A 223 2.08 4.99 12.25
CA PRO A 223 2.86 6.02 12.96
C PRO A 223 4.37 5.90 12.69
N GLU A 224 4.88 4.68 12.52
CA GLU A 224 6.30 4.41 12.36
C GLU A 224 6.76 4.54 10.90
N ASN A 225 7.79 5.35 10.65
CA ASN A 225 8.32 5.56 9.30
C ASN A 225 8.78 4.24 8.63
N LYS A 226 9.40 3.34 9.39
CA LYS A 226 9.88 2.05 8.88
C LYS A 226 8.76 1.14 8.36
N ALA A 227 7.54 1.26 8.90
CA ALA A 227 6.39 0.45 8.49
C ALA A 227 5.60 1.05 7.32
N ARG A 228 5.87 2.31 6.94
CA ARG A 228 5.09 3.01 5.90
C ARG A 228 5.20 2.36 4.53
N HIS A 229 6.41 1.98 4.13
CA HIS A 229 6.66 1.37 2.82
C HIS A 229 5.86 0.06 2.67
N GLU A 230 6.00 -0.85 3.62
CA GLU A 230 5.27 -2.11 3.65
C GLU A 230 3.74 -1.92 3.67
N ALA A 231 3.24 -0.98 4.47
CA ALA A 231 1.82 -0.69 4.55
C ALA A 231 1.26 -0.14 3.24
N LEU A 232 1.99 0.75 2.57
CA LEU A 232 1.61 1.28 1.26
C LEU A 232 1.53 0.18 0.22
N GLN A 233 2.58 -0.64 0.09
CA GLN A 233 2.63 -1.73 -0.88
C GLN A 233 1.46 -2.71 -0.71
N ARG A 234 1.24 -3.18 0.51
CA ARG A 234 0.14 -4.11 0.82
C ARG A 234 -1.23 -3.49 0.53
N PHE A 235 -1.39 -2.23 0.86
CA PHE A 235 -2.66 -1.54 0.65
C PHE A 235 -2.94 -1.30 -0.84
N PHE A 236 -1.96 -0.79 -1.57
CA PHE A 236 -2.13 -0.50 -3.00
C PHE A 236 -2.41 -1.76 -3.80
N ILE A 237 -1.63 -2.82 -3.59
CA ILE A 237 -1.82 -4.06 -4.35
C ILE A 237 -3.22 -4.68 -4.13
N ALA A 238 -3.80 -4.53 -2.94
CA ALA A 238 -5.13 -5.05 -2.64
C ALA A 238 -6.28 -4.12 -3.05
N ASN A 239 -6.10 -2.80 -2.98
CA ASN A 239 -7.23 -1.87 -2.96
C ASN A 239 -7.29 -0.89 -4.15
N ASP A 240 -6.20 -0.64 -4.85
CA ASP A 240 -6.25 0.16 -6.06
C ASP A 240 -6.53 -0.69 -7.31
N SER A 241 -6.83 -0.05 -8.42
CA SER A 241 -7.11 -0.73 -9.69
C SER A 241 -5.93 -0.75 -10.66
N CYS A 242 -4.74 -0.32 -10.24
CA CYS A 242 -3.60 -0.10 -11.14
C CYS A 242 -2.33 -0.84 -10.71
N THR A 243 -2.06 -0.96 -9.41
CA THR A 243 -0.84 -1.59 -8.91
C THR A 243 -0.91 -3.11 -9.08
N VAL A 244 -0.20 -3.62 -10.05
CA VAL A 244 -0.16 -5.06 -10.37
C VAL A 244 0.94 -5.80 -9.63
N ALA A 245 2.05 -5.13 -9.31
CA ALA A 245 3.16 -5.71 -8.58
C ALA A 245 3.88 -4.66 -7.72
N THR A 246 4.59 -5.12 -6.70
CA THR A 246 5.45 -4.29 -5.83
C THR A 246 6.76 -5.01 -5.54
N GLU A 247 7.84 -4.24 -5.34
CA GLU A 247 9.21 -4.74 -5.17
C GLU A 247 9.61 -5.70 -6.30
N VAL A 248 9.34 -5.28 -7.52
CA VAL A 248 9.74 -6.04 -8.72
C VAL A 248 11.25 -5.94 -8.84
N PRO A 249 11.99 -7.06 -8.85
CA PRO A 249 13.43 -7.03 -9.09
C PRO A 249 13.67 -6.61 -10.54
N VAL A 250 14.55 -5.65 -10.75
CA VAL A 250 15.02 -5.24 -12.07
C VAL A 250 16.51 -5.48 -12.13
N TYR A 251 16.93 -6.25 -13.10
CA TYR A 251 18.34 -6.58 -13.33
C TYR A 251 18.64 -6.56 -14.82
N ILE A 252 19.92 -6.35 -15.14
CA ILE A 252 20.42 -6.35 -16.50
C ILE A 252 21.51 -7.43 -16.61
N ARG A 253 21.43 -8.27 -17.61
CA ARG A 253 22.40 -9.32 -17.89
C ARG A 253 23.39 -8.86 -18.93
N LYS A 254 24.50 -9.57 -19.07
CA LYS A 254 25.51 -9.28 -20.07
C LYS A 254 24.94 -9.30 -21.49
N GLU A 255 24.07 -10.27 -21.78
CA GLU A 255 23.42 -10.38 -23.08
C GLU A 255 22.48 -9.20 -23.37
N ASP A 256 21.83 -8.66 -22.33
CA ASP A 256 20.98 -7.48 -22.45
C ASP A 256 21.84 -6.24 -22.76
N ILE A 257 23.01 -6.09 -22.13
CA ILE A 257 23.96 -5.01 -22.40
C ILE A 257 24.47 -5.11 -23.84
N GLU A 258 24.90 -6.31 -24.27
CA GLU A 258 25.34 -6.54 -25.64
C GLU A 258 24.25 -6.23 -26.67
N HIS A 259 23.00 -6.59 -26.38
CA HIS A 259 21.86 -6.24 -27.23
C HIS A 259 21.63 -4.72 -27.30
N LEU A 260 21.63 -4.03 -26.13
CA LEU A 260 21.46 -2.59 -26.07
C LEU A 260 22.54 -1.84 -26.86
N GLU A 261 23.80 -2.24 -26.75
CA GLU A 261 24.91 -1.58 -27.41
C GLU A 261 25.00 -1.93 -28.91
N ASN A 262 24.92 -3.21 -29.25
CA ASN A 262 25.19 -3.68 -30.61
C ASN A 262 23.97 -3.54 -31.54
N VAL A 263 22.75 -3.77 -31.02
CA VAL A 263 21.51 -3.75 -31.81
C VAL A 263 20.81 -2.42 -31.71
N LEU A 264 20.55 -1.94 -30.48
CA LEU A 264 19.79 -0.70 -30.26
C LEU A 264 20.66 0.56 -30.24
N LYS A 265 21.99 0.41 -30.27
CA LYS A 265 22.97 1.52 -30.28
C LYS A 265 22.88 2.45 -29.08
N PHE A 266 22.42 1.95 -27.94
CA PHE A 266 22.47 2.64 -26.66
C PHE A 266 23.82 2.40 -25.97
N LYS A 267 24.44 3.46 -25.47
CA LYS A 267 25.64 3.32 -24.62
C LYS A 267 25.18 3.01 -23.20
N VAL A 268 25.50 1.81 -22.74
CA VAL A 268 25.26 1.41 -21.36
C VAL A 268 26.40 1.89 -20.46
N LEU A 269 26.06 2.66 -19.43
CA LEU A 269 27.03 3.15 -18.43
C LEU A 269 26.95 2.23 -17.20
N GLY A 270 27.65 1.14 -17.22
CA GLY A 270 27.70 0.20 -16.11
C GLY A 270 27.98 -1.24 -16.55
N GLU A 271 28.15 -2.09 -15.59
CA GLU A 271 28.33 -3.54 -15.77
C GLU A 271 26.98 -4.26 -15.52
N GLU A 272 26.95 -5.55 -15.81
CA GLU A 272 25.79 -6.38 -15.45
C GLU A 272 25.50 -6.31 -13.95
N GLY A 273 24.24 -6.24 -13.60
CA GLY A 273 23.85 -6.15 -12.19
C GLY A 273 22.39 -5.80 -11.96
N LEU A 274 22.08 -5.49 -10.72
CA LEU A 274 20.76 -5.02 -10.31
C LEU A 274 20.66 -3.52 -10.60
N VAL A 275 19.55 -3.13 -11.23
CA VAL A 275 19.25 -1.72 -11.56
C VAL A 275 18.41 -1.07 -10.47
#